data_f9bf9f658b19769f4375a456257c4d16
#
_entry.id   f9bf9f658b19769f4375a456257c4d16
#
_cell.length_a   1.000
_cell.length_b   1.000
_cell.length_c   1.000
_cell.angle_alpha   90.00
_cell.angle_beta   90.00
_cell.angle_gamma   90.00
#
_symmetry.space_group_name_H-M   'P 1'
#
loop_
_entity.id
_entity.type
_entity.pdbx_description
1 polymer ?
#
loop_
_entity_poly.entity_id
_entity_poly.type
_entity_poly.pdbx_seq_one_letter_code
_entity_poly.pdbx_strand_id
1 'polypeptide(L)'
;MDGSITTNKGIALIGKLLAQKGALQITRVAVGDGTPPASPATLNALVHELKNATIESVDNPKNGEAKIVVTVSSIGVTQGFFVKEIGVFAKDTDGKEILYAYAGFSDNPQWIRPEGTAITNVATYDINTIIDRVSEVKVTIDPSSLATKADLTKLDDRISALERKEHVKIYGVRWPKGASASKGERIYDSVGMRW
;
A
#
# COMPACT_ATOMS: atom_id res chain seq x y z
N MET A 1 5.21 -0.58 -18.65
CA MET A 1 5.76 -1.30 -17.50
C MET A 1 6.83 -2.23 -18.03
N ASP A 2 8.08 -1.88 -17.86
CA ASP A 2 9.16 -2.81 -18.14
C ASP A 2 9.02 -3.95 -17.12
N GLY A 3 9.03 -5.20 -17.58
CA GLY A 3 8.77 -6.35 -16.71
C GLY A 3 9.73 -6.38 -15.52
N SER A 4 9.34 -7.06 -14.44
CA SER A 4 10.28 -7.29 -13.33
C SER A 4 11.37 -8.26 -13.79
N ILE A 5 12.59 -8.02 -13.30
CA ILE A 5 13.78 -8.85 -13.60
C ILE A 5 14.22 -9.49 -12.30
N THR A 6 14.37 -10.83 -12.31
CA THR A 6 15.02 -11.54 -11.20
C THR A 6 16.51 -11.24 -11.23
N THR A 7 17.07 -10.82 -10.10
CA THR A 7 18.50 -10.50 -10.01
C THR A 7 19.37 -11.76 -10.06
N ASN A 8 20.67 -11.59 -10.32
CA ASN A 8 21.60 -12.70 -10.30
C ASN A 8 21.61 -13.45 -8.95
N LYS A 9 21.45 -12.71 -7.83
CA LYS A 9 21.29 -13.30 -6.50
C LYS A 9 19.97 -14.04 -6.35
N GLY A 10 18.90 -13.49 -6.92
CA GLY A 10 17.58 -14.14 -6.95
C GLY A 10 17.63 -15.46 -7.71
N ILE A 11 18.23 -15.49 -8.89
CA ILE A 11 18.42 -16.71 -9.68
C ILE A 11 19.25 -17.75 -8.91
N ALA A 12 20.36 -17.32 -8.27
CA ALA A 12 21.17 -18.21 -7.46
C ALA A 12 20.38 -18.78 -6.26
N LEU A 13 19.53 -17.97 -5.64
CA LEU A 13 18.66 -18.42 -4.56
C LEU A 13 17.64 -19.46 -5.05
N ILE A 14 17.00 -19.25 -6.20
CA ILE A 14 16.09 -20.25 -6.80
C ILE A 14 16.81 -21.60 -6.95
N GLY A 15 18.02 -21.60 -7.52
CA GLY A 15 18.79 -22.82 -7.69
C GLY A 15 19.07 -23.55 -6.37
N LYS A 16 19.42 -22.82 -5.31
CA LYS A 16 19.61 -23.39 -3.96
C LYS A 16 18.32 -23.97 -3.39
N LEU A 17 17.20 -23.23 -3.49
CA LEU A 17 15.90 -23.66 -2.98
C LEU A 17 15.39 -24.90 -3.70
N LEU A 18 15.57 -25.00 -5.01
CA LEU A 18 15.23 -26.20 -5.78
C LEU A 18 16.01 -27.43 -5.31
N ALA A 19 17.33 -27.29 -5.09
CA ALA A 19 18.16 -28.38 -4.59
C ALA A 19 17.74 -28.84 -3.19
N GLN A 20 17.32 -27.93 -2.33
CA GLN A 20 16.95 -28.19 -0.93
C GLN A 20 15.44 -28.45 -0.73
N LYS A 21 14.62 -28.39 -1.79
CA LYS A 21 13.13 -28.38 -1.71
C LYS A 21 12.62 -27.31 -0.73
N GLY A 22 13.32 -26.17 -0.70
CA GLY A 22 13.01 -25.06 0.18
C GLY A 22 11.87 -24.16 -0.36
N ALA A 23 11.33 -23.31 0.51
CA ALA A 23 10.38 -22.28 0.15
C ALA A 23 11.06 -20.93 -0.06
N LEU A 24 10.62 -20.13 -1.03
CA LEU A 24 11.06 -18.75 -1.19
C LEU A 24 10.41 -17.88 -0.08
N GLN A 25 11.24 -17.23 0.72
CA GLN A 25 10.77 -16.35 1.78
C GLN A 25 10.97 -14.89 1.39
N ILE A 26 9.89 -14.23 0.95
CA ILE A 26 9.86 -12.79 0.69
C ILE A 26 9.78 -12.06 2.03
N THR A 27 10.69 -11.12 2.27
CA THR A 27 10.78 -10.37 3.53
C THR A 27 10.09 -9.03 3.44
N ARG A 28 10.28 -8.30 2.35
CA ARG A 28 9.68 -6.99 2.10
C ARG A 28 9.72 -6.63 0.62
N VAL A 29 8.94 -5.63 0.28
CA VAL A 29 9.03 -4.91 -0.99
C VAL A 29 9.32 -3.45 -0.66
N ALA A 30 10.24 -2.83 -1.37
CA ALA A 30 10.58 -1.43 -1.19
C ALA A 30 10.52 -0.68 -2.52
N VAL A 31 10.31 0.64 -2.43
CA VAL A 31 10.26 1.55 -3.56
C VAL A 31 11.28 2.67 -3.41
N GLY A 32 11.71 3.19 -4.54
CA GLY A 32 12.67 4.28 -4.60
C GLY A 32 12.48 5.17 -5.82
N ASP A 33 13.23 6.27 -5.84
CA ASP A 33 13.27 7.23 -6.96
C ASP A 33 14.60 7.18 -7.73
N GLY A 34 15.44 6.17 -7.46
CA GLY A 34 16.68 5.94 -8.16
C GLY A 34 16.44 5.69 -9.66
N THR A 35 17.38 6.13 -10.49
CA THR A 35 17.30 5.87 -11.93
C THR A 35 17.68 4.43 -12.24
N PRO A 36 16.80 3.64 -12.88
CA PRO A 36 17.10 2.27 -13.23
C PRO A 36 18.38 2.15 -14.07
N PRO A 37 19.32 1.28 -13.67
CA PRO A 37 20.56 1.09 -14.42
C PRO A 37 20.35 0.25 -15.69
N ALA A 38 21.28 0.33 -16.63
CA ALA A 38 21.24 -0.47 -17.84
C ALA A 38 21.29 -2.00 -17.61
N SER A 39 21.82 -2.44 -16.47
CA SER A 39 21.94 -3.86 -16.09
C SER A 39 21.35 -4.11 -14.71
N PRO A 40 20.01 -4.06 -14.53
CA PRO A 40 19.38 -4.19 -13.22
C PRO A 40 19.57 -5.58 -12.59
N ALA A 41 19.82 -6.63 -13.37
CA ALA A 41 20.08 -7.97 -12.85
C ALA A 41 21.30 -8.05 -11.92
N THR A 42 22.26 -7.13 -12.01
CA THR A 42 23.46 -7.10 -11.17
C THR A 42 23.30 -6.35 -9.86
N LEU A 43 22.14 -5.70 -9.65
CA LEU A 43 21.87 -4.94 -8.44
C LEU A 43 21.84 -5.84 -7.19
N ASN A 44 22.33 -5.29 -6.09
CA ASN A 44 22.30 -5.92 -4.77
C ASN A 44 21.34 -5.18 -3.80
N ALA A 45 20.93 -3.98 -4.16
CA ALA A 45 19.99 -3.10 -3.44
C ALA A 45 19.33 -2.18 -4.45
N LEU A 46 18.28 -1.47 -4.06
CA LEU A 46 17.75 -0.37 -4.85
C LEU A 46 18.82 0.73 -5.02
N VAL A 47 18.72 1.49 -6.09
CA VAL A 47 19.64 2.61 -6.35
C VAL A 47 19.45 3.71 -5.31
N HIS A 48 18.18 4.04 -5.00
CA HIS A 48 17.84 4.98 -3.93
C HIS A 48 16.52 4.57 -3.28
N GLU A 49 16.62 3.72 -2.25
CA GLU A 49 15.47 3.23 -1.49
C GLU A 49 14.89 4.35 -0.61
N LEU A 50 13.57 4.53 -0.66
CA LEU A 50 12.88 5.57 0.11
C LEU A 50 11.86 5.01 1.09
N LYS A 51 11.13 3.95 0.73
CA LYS A 51 10.02 3.48 1.53
C LYS A 51 9.71 2.00 1.29
N ASN A 52 9.28 1.30 2.34
CA ASN A 52 8.68 -0.01 2.19
C ASN A 52 7.25 0.11 1.64
N ALA A 53 6.89 -0.79 0.74
CA ALA A 53 5.53 -0.99 0.27
C ALA A 53 4.82 -2.03 1.13
N THR A 54 3.51 -1.92 1.26
CA THR A 54 2.67 -2.94 1.90
C THR A 54 2.39 -4.06 0.90
N ILE A 55 2.64 -5.31 1.28
CA ILE A 55 2.28 -6.48 0.47
C ILE A 55 0.83 -6.82 0.76
N GLU A 56 -0.03 -6.71 -0.26
CA GLU A 56 -1.47 -7.00 -0.16
C GLU A 56 -1.76 -8.47 -0.40
N SER A 57 -1.17 -9.03 -1.44
CA SER A 57 -1.32 -10.45 -1.77
C SER A 57 -0.10 -10.99 -2.49
N VAL A 58 0.07 -12.30 -2.40
CA VAL A 58 0.99 -13.06 -3.23
C VAL A 58 0.22 -14.24 -3.79
N ASP A 59 -0.02 -14.18 -5.09
CA ASP A 59 -0.62 -15.29 -5.82
C ASP A 59 0.51 -16.20 -6.31
N ASN A 60 0.37 -17.49 -6.06
CA ASN A 60 1.29 -18.50 -6.52
C ASN A 60 0.70 -19.22 -7.75
N PRO A 61 0.88 -18.69 -8.94
CA PRO A 61 0.34 -19.27 -10.15
C PRO A 61 1.07 -20.59 -10.47
N LYS A 62 0.36 -21.48 -11.13
CA LYS A 62 0.81 -22.83 -11.43
C LYS A 62 1.96 -22.94 -12.44
N ASN A 63 2.45 -21.80 -12.98
CA ASN A 63 3.37 -21.75 -14.12
C ASN A 63 4.80 -21.30 -13.76
N GLY A 64 5.20 -21.36 -12.49
CA GLY A 64 6.55 -20.96 -12.07
C GLY A 64 6.75 -19.44 -11.95
N GLU A 65 5.69 -18.67 -11.97
CA GLU A 65 5.68 -17.24 -11.70
C GLU A 65 4.88 -16.95 -10.43
N ALA A 66 5.22 -15.92 -9.69
CA ALA A 66 4.40 -15.36 -8.61
C ALA A 66 4.00 -13.93 -8.95
N LYS A 67 2.74 -13.62 -8.70
CA LYS A 67 2.24 -12.25 -8.76
C LYS A 67 2.19 -11.69 -7.34
N ILE A 68 2.90 -10.60 -7.10
CA ILE A 68 2.94 -9.89 -5.84
C ILE A 68 2.21 -8.56 -6.04
N VAL A 69 1.13 -8.35 -5.31
CA VAL A 69 0.40 -7.08 -5.30
C VAL A 69 0.87 -6.26 -4.11
N VAL A 70 1.33 -5.05 -4.36
CA VAL A 70 1.81 -4.15 -3.32
C VAL A 70 1.16 -2.78 -3.43
N THR A 71 1.02 -2.12 -2.30
CA THR A 71 0.55 -0.73 -2.21
C THR A 71 1.60 0.17 -1.58
N VAL A 72 1.68 1.38 -2.10
CA VAL A 72 2.53 2.46 -1.57
C VAL A 72 1.62 3.61 -1.19
N SER A 73 1.53 3.91 0.10
CA SER A 73 0.72 5.01 0.62
C SER A 73 1.56 6.24 0.92
N SER A 74 0.94 7.42 0.93
CA SER A 74 1.57 8.67 1.34
C SER A 74 1.81 8.78 2.86
N ILE A 75 1.32 7.83 3.66
CA ILE A 75 1.50 7.84 5.12
C ILE A 75 3.00 7.74 5.46
N GLY A 76 3.50 8.67 6.28
CA GLY A 76 4.91 8.75 6.67
C GLY A 76 5.83 9.39 5.61
N VAL A 77 5.29 9.85 4.48
CA VAL A 77 6.06 10.53 3.43
C VAL A 77 6.17 12.01 3.77
N THR A 78 7.36 12.47 4.16
CA THR A 78 7.61 13.89 4.48
C THR A 78 7.84 14.73 3.24
N GLN A 79 8.48 14.16 2.23
CA GLN A 79 8.73 14.78 0.92
C GLN A 79 8.23 13.86 -0.18
N GLY A 80 7.38 14.37 -1.07
CA GLY A 80 6.87 13.59 -2.19
C GLY A 80 7.98 13.15 -3.14
N PHE A 81 7.77 12.00 -3.81
CA PHE A 81 8.74 11.41 -4.74
C PHE A 81 8.05 10.66 -5.87
N PHE A 82 8.77 10.46 -6.96
CA PHE A 82 8.34 9.58 -8.04
C PHE A 82 8.83 8.15 -7.80
N VAL A 83 7.94 7.17 -7.86
CA VAL A 83 8.35 5.75 -7.83
C VAL A 83 8.97 5.39 -9.17
N LYS A 84 10.28 5.29 -9.22
CA LYS A 84 11.05 4.92 -10.40
C LYS A 84 11.59 3.50 -10.34
N GLU A 85 11.64 2.93 -9.15
CA GLU A 85 12.14 1.58 -8.93
C GLU A 85 11.37 0.87 -7.82
N ILE A 86 11.21 -0.45 -7.98
CA ILE A 86 10.64 -1.34 -6.97
C ILE A 86 11.58 -2.54 -6.81
N GLY A 87 11.89 -2.92 -5.58
CA GLY A 87 12.67 -4.10 -5.23
C GLY A 87 11.89 -5.08 -4.38
N VAL A 88 11.93 -6.34 -4.76
CA VAL A 88 11.44 -7.46 -3.94
C VAL A 88 12.62 -8.06 -3.22
N PHE A 89 12.55 -8.14 -1.90
CA PHE A 89 13.61 -8.70 -1.06
C PHE A 89 13.21 -10.05 -0.50
N ALA A 90 14.18 -10.95 -0.41
CA ALA A 90 13.97 -12.31 0.09
C ALA A 90 15.13 -12.73 0.99
N LYS A 91 14.89 -13.70 1.88
CA LYS A 91 15.96 -14.37 2.64
C LYS A 91 16.67 -15.42 1.80
N ASP A 92 18.00 -15.32 1.76
CA ASP A 92 18.85 -16.41 1.28
C ASP A 92 18.90 -17.58 2.29
N THR A 93 19.42 -18.71 1.87
CA THR A 93 19.59 -19.92 2.70
C THR A 93 20.44 -19.67 3.95
N ASP A 94 21.30 -18.66 3.93
CA ASP A 94 22.12 -18.23 5.07
C ASP A 94 21.39 -17.24 6.02
N GLY A 95 20.11 -16.95 5.77
CA GLY A 95 19.30 -16.03 6.55
C GLY A 95 19.53 -14.55 6.24
N LYS A 96 20.38 -14.22 5.27
CA LYS A 96 20.65 -12.85 4.83
C LYS A 96 19.58 -12.38 3.85
N GLU A 97 19.20 -11.10 3.97
CA GLU A 97 18.31 -10.47 2.99
C GLU A 97 19.08 -10.13 1.73
N ILE A 98 18.48 -10.44 0.58
CA ILE A 98 18.99 -10.12 -0.76
C ILE A 98 17.92 -9.43 -1.60
N LEU A 99 18.33 -8.61 -2.55
CA LEU A 99 17.43 -8.13 -3.58
C LEU A 99 17.17 -9.29 -4.55
N TYR A 100 15.92 -9.80 -4.51
CA TYR A 100 15.51 -10.96 -5.29
C TYR A 100 15.07 -10.58 -6.70
N ALA A 101 14.21 -9.57 -6.82
CA ALA A 101 13.72 -9.06 -8.09
C ALA A 101 13.67 -7.52 -8.08
N TYR A 102 13.77 -6.96 -9.27
CA TYR A 102 13.79 -5.52 -9.50
C TYR A 102 12.87 -5.14 -10.66
N ALA A 103 12.13 -4.06 -10.52
CA ALA A 103 11.35 -3.45 -11.58
C ALA A 103 11.67 -1.95 -11.68
N GLY A 104 11.94 -1.48 -12.89
CA GLY A 104 12.18 -0.06 -13.18
C GLY A 104 10.99 0.61 -13.88
N PHE A 105 10.77 1.89 -13.63
CA PHE A 105 9.71 2.71 -14.21
C PHE A 105 10.31 4.00 -14.79
N SER A 106 10.94 3.89 -15.95
CA SER A 106 11.59 5.05 -16.60
C SER A 106 10.59 5.99 -17.25
N ASP A 107 9.56 5.43 -17.88
CA ASP A 107 8.71 6.19 -18.81
C ASP A 107 7.45 6.77 -18.19
N ASN A 108 6.96 6.22 -17.09
CA ASN A 108 5.74 6.71 -16.42
C ASN A 108 5.77 6.46 -14.91
N PRO A 109 6.67 7.12 -14.16
CA PRO A 109 6.75 6.98 -12.73
C PRO A 109 5.54 7.62 -12.06
N GLN A 110 4.95 6.93 -11.06
CA GLN A 110 3.84 7.47 -10.28
C GLN A 110 4.37 8.39 -9.17
N TRP A 111 3.69 9.52 -8.98
CA TRP A 111 4.00 10.47 -7.92
C TRP A 111 3.32 10.07 -6.60
N ILE A 112 4.10 9.91 -5.55
CA ILE A 112 3.61 9.75 -4.18
C ILE A 112 3.71 11.11 -3.47
N ARG A 113 2.58 11.61 -3.01
CA ARG A 113 2.47 12.92 -2.34
C ARG A 113 3.02 12.86 -0.91
N PRO A 114 3.43 14.01 -0.35
CA PRO A 114 3.68 14.10 1.08
C PRO A 114 2.42 13.79 1.90
N GLU A 115 2.61 13.27 3.10
CA GLU A 115 1.53 13.14 4.08
C GLU A 115 0.98 14.53 4.47
N GLY A 116 -0.31 14.60 4.81
CA GLY A 116 -0.97 15.88 5.20
C GLY A 116 -1.59 16.64 4.04
N THR A 117 -1.49 16.19 2.80
CA THR A 117 -2.35 16.66 1.71
C THR A 117 -3.78 16.14 1.92
N ALA A 118 -4.79 16.91 1.44
CA ALA A 118 -6.21 16.65 1.68
C ALA A 118 -6.70 15.24 1.27
N ILE A 119 -5.93 14.52 0.47
CA ILE A 119 -6.24 13.18 -0.03
C ILE A 119 -5.02 12.29 0.18
N THR A 120 -5.20 11.16 0.89
CA THR A 120 -4.18 10.09 0.94
C THR A 120 -3.99 9.52 -0.46
N ASN A 121 -2.77 9.58 -0.96
CA ASN A 121 -2.42 8.98 -2.25
C ASN A 121 -1.98 7.53 -1.99
N VAL A 122 -2.58 6.59 -2.70
CA VAL A 122 -2.22 5.17 -2.68
C VAL A 122 -1.96 4.72 -4.11
N ALA A 123 -0.79 4.17 -4.35
CA ALA A 123 -0.42 3.57 -5.62
C ALA A 123 -0.34 2.05 -5.47
N THR A 124 -0.95 1.31 -6.38
CA THR A 124 -0.92 -0.15 -6.38
C THR A 124 -0.07 -0.64 -7.55
N TYR A 125 0.79 -1.63 -7.29
CA TYR A 125 1.66 -2.23 -8.27
C TYR A 125 1.52 -3.75 -8.26
N ASP A 126 1.44 -4.33 -9.45
CA ASP A 126 1.48 -5.76 -9.69
C ASP A 126 2.89 -6.15 -10.14
N ILE A 127 3.57 -6.98 -9.38
CA ILE A 127 4.94 -7.43 -9.68
C ILE A 127 4.87 -8.91 -10.01
N ASN A 128 5.16 -9.27 -11.26
CA ASN A 128 5.31 -10.66 -11.66
C ASN A 128 6.78 -11.04 -11.51
N THR A 129 7.07 -12.06 -10.73
CA THR A 129 8.44 -12.56 -10.54
C THR A 129 8.52 -14.04 -10.79
N ILE A 130 9.66 -14.49 -11.31
CA ILE A 130 9.92 -15.90 -11.56
C ILE A 130 10.21 -16.58 -10.22
N ILE A 131 9.50 -17.66 -9.93
CA ILE A 131 9.72 -18.52 -8.75
C ILE A 131 10.06 -19.94 -9.15
N ASP A 132 10.02 -20.25 -10.47
CA ASP A 132 10.21 -21.58 -11.03
C ASP A 132 9.44 -22.64 -10.20
N ARG A 133 10.00 -23.83 -10.01
CA ARG A 133 9.37 -24.94 -9.29
C ARG A 133 9.69 -24.95 -7.79
N VAL A 134 9.83 -23.77 -7.17
CA VAL A 134 9.98 -23.65 -5.71
C VAL A 134 8.71 -24.19 -5.04
N SER A 135 8.87 -24.97 -3.98
CA SER A 135 7.77 -25.71 -3.36
C SER A 135 6.69 -24.81 -2.76
N GLU A 136 7.08 -23.64 -2.30
CA GLU A 136 6.19 -22.68 -1.66
C GLU A 136 6.79 -21.27 -1.66
N VAL A 137 5.94 -20.25 -1.73
CA VAL A 137 6.34 -18.86 -1.47
C VAL A 137 5.75 -18.43 -0.14
N LYS A 138 6.61 -18.05 0.80
CA LYS A 138 6.23 -17.49 2.11
C LYS A 138 6.46 -16.00 2.12
N VAL A 139 5.53 -15.26 2.70
CA VAL A 139 5.64 -13.81 2.87
C VAL A 139 5.66 -13.51 4.37
N THR A 140 6.62 -12.72 4.78
CA THR A 140 6.60 -12.13 6.12
C THR A 140 5.93 -10.76 6.00
N ILE A 141 4.68 -10.66 6.45
CA ILE A 141 3.99 -9.38 6.54
C ILE A 141 4.48 -8.69 7.80
N ASP A 142 5.01 -7.48 7.68
CA ASP A 142 5.33 -6.66 8.84
C ASP A 142 4.02 -6.21 9.50
N PRO A 143 3.75 -6.61 10.75
CA PRO A 143 2.53 -6.20 11.46
C PRO A 143 2.36 -4.70 11.58
N SER A 144 3.44 -3.93 11.52
CA SER A 144 3.41 -2.46 11.56
C SER A 144 2.83 -1.83 10.28
N SER A 145 2.81 -2.56 9.18
CA SER A 145 2.20 -2.14 7.92
C SER A 145 0.68 -2.38 7.86
N LEU A 146 0.15 -3.18 8.78
CA LEU A 146 -1.28 -3.44 8.89
C LEU A 146 -1.94 -2.31 9.69
N ALA A 147 -3.15 -1.92 9.29
CA ALA A 147 -3.97 -1.01 10.09
C ALA A 147 -4.14 -1.58 11.49
N THR A 148 -3.64 -0.86 12.50
CA THR A 148 -3.74 -1.30 13.89
C THR A 148 -5.16 -1.05 14.42
N LYS A 149 -5.52 -1.74 15.52
CA LYS A 149 -6.76 -1.44 16.24
C LYS A 149 -6.82 0.04 16.66
N ALA A 150 -5.67 0.66 16.94
CA ALA A 150 -5.58 2.08 17.26
C ALA A 150 -5.91 2.98 16.06
N ASP A 151 -5.57 2.57 14.84
CA ASP A 151 -5.91 3.33 13.63
C ASP A 151 -7.40 3.21 13.31
N LEU A 152 -8.01 2.05 13.53
CA LEU A 152 -9.46 1.87 13.44
C LEU A 152 -10.19 2.71 14.48
N THR A 153 -9.71 2.76 15.73
CA THR A 153 -10.29 3.60 16.78
C THR A 153 -10.22 5.09 16.43
N LYS A 154 -9.08 5.56 15.87
CA LYS A 154 -8.96 6.96 15.40
C LYS A 154 -9.93 7.28 14.27
N LEU A 155 -10.18 6.32 13.38
CA LEU A 155 -11.13 6.47 12.29
C LEU A 155 -12.56 6.58 12.84
N ASP A 156 -12.92 5.73 13.78
CA ASP A 156 -14.21 5.69 14.46
C ASP A 156 -14.48 6.99 15.25
N ASP A 157 -13.48 7.49 15.98
CA ASP A 157 -13.51 8.77 16.68
C ASP A 157 -13.73 9.94 15.71
N ARG A 158 -13.10 9.92 14.52
CA ARG A 158 -13.31 10.94 13.49
C ARG A 158 -14.70 10.88 12.89
N ILE A 159 -15.22 9.70 12.62
CA ILE A 159 -16.60 9.51 12.13
C ILE A 159 -17.58 10.05 13.18
N SER A 160 -17.43 9.64 14.44
CA SER A 160 -18.30 10.11 15.54
C SER A 160 -18.21 11.62 15.76
N ALA A 161 -17.07 12.25 15.50
CA ALA A 161 -16.93 13.71 15.58
C ALA A 161 -17.61 14.44 14.41
N LEU A 162 -17.63 13.85 13.22
CA LEU A 162 -18.32 14.37 12.04
C LEU A 162 -19.85 14.27 12.21
N GLU A 163 -20.33 13.13 12.67
CA GLU A 163 -21.76 12.90 12.96
C GLU A 163 -22.27 13.87 14.03
N ARG A 164 -21.49 14.13 15.09
CA ARG A 164 -21.84 15.16 16.08
C ARG A 164 -21.92 16.57 15.51
N LYS A 165 -21.06 16.91 14.54
CA LYS A 165 -21.10 18.22 13.87
C LYS A 165 -22.33 18.40 12.99
N GLU A 166 -22.81 17.36 12.35
CA GLU A 166 -24.05 17.41 11.57
C GLU A 166 -25.27 17.59 12.49
N HIS A 167 -25.34 16.88 13.61
CA HIS A 167 -26.40 17.07 14.59
C HIS A 167 -26.44 18.49 15.16
N VAL A 168 -25.30 19.12 15.45
CA VAL A 168 -25.23 20.47 15.99
C VAL A 168 -25.74 21.52 14.97
N LYS A 169 -25.63 21.26 13.67
CA LYS A 169 -26.19 22.18 12.64
C LYS A 169 -27.71 22.17 12.60
N ILE A 170 -28.37 21.10 12.97
CA ILE A 170 -29.86 20.98 13.00
C ILE A 170 -30.44 21.71 14.20
N TYR A 171 -29.74 21.77 15.33
CA TYR A 171 -30.21 22.43 16.56
C TYR A 171 -30.10 23.98 16.59
N GLY A 172 -29.53 24.59 15.55
CA GLY A 172 -29.31 26.06 15.51
C GLY A 172 -30.48 26.91 14.96
N VAL A 173 -31.50 26.29 14.42
CA VAL A 173 -32.62 27.06 13.83
C VAL A 173 -33.74 27.24 14.85
N ARG A 174 -33.74 28.39 15.55
CA ARG A 174 -34.90 28.81 16.34
C ARG A 174 -35.94 29.39 15.41
N TRP A 175 -37.12 28.79 15.37
CA TRP A 175 -38.27 29.35 14.70
C TRP A 175 -38.67 30.68 15.36
N PRO A 176 -38.92 31.79 14.61
CA PRO A 176 -39.35 33.04 15.19
C PRO A 176 -40.67 32.86 15.94
N LYS A 177 -40.78 33.44 17.15
CA LYS A 177 -42.05 33.43 17.91
C LYS A 177 -43.14 34.06 17.05
N GLY A 178 -44.25 33.33 16.83
CA GLY A 178 -45.39 33.80 16.06
C GLY A 178 -45.41 33.44 14.57
N ALA A 179 -44.41 32.69 14.08
CA ALA A 179 -44.50 32.16 12.74
C ALA A 179 -45.44 30.94 12.69
N SER A 180 -46.36 30.94 11.72
CA SER A 180 -47.23 29.80 11.42
C SER A 180 -46.88 29.21 10.08
N ALA A 181 -46.87 27.88 9.96
CA ALA A 181 -46.67 27.22 8.69
C ALA A 181 -47.89 27.36 7.79
N SER A 182 -47.66 27.64 6.51
CA SER A 182 -48.73 27.57 5.51
C SER A 182 -49.14 26.10 5.30
N LYS A 183 -50.36 25.92 4.85
CA LYS A 183 -50.91 24.59 4.58
C LYS A 183 -50.05 23.85 3.55
N GLY A 184 -49.33 22.81 3.99
CA GLY A 184 -48.42 22.01 3.15
C GLY A 184 -46.93 22.10 3.52
N GLU A 185 -46.52 23.06 4.33
CA GLU A 185 -45.18 23.13 4.86
C GLU A 185 -44.94 22.07 5.97
N ARG A 186 -43.78 21.43 5.93
CA ARG A 186 -43.36 20.50 6.99
C ARG A 186 -42.40 21.22 7.92
N ILE A 187 -42.84 21.43 9.14
CA ILE A 187 -42.01 22.03 10.19
C ILE A 187 -41.46 20.90 11.04
N TYR A 188 -40.21 20.98 11.35
CA TYR A 188 -39.56 20.11 12.30
C TYR A 188 -39.12 20.94 13.51
N ASP A 189 -39.35 20.41 14.70
CA ASP A 189 -38.81 21.00 15.93
C ASP A 189 -37.29 20.65 16.06
N SER A 190 -36.71 21.11 17.16
CA SER A 190 -35.30 20.85 17.49
C SER A 190 -34.97 19.37 17.68
N VAL A 191 -35.92 18.47 17.68
CA VAL A 191 -35.76 17.02 17.84
C VAL A 191 -36.15 16.28 16.55
N GLY A 192 -36.56 17.03 15.50
CA GLY A 192 -36.94 16.43 14.23
C GLY A 192 -38.35 15.85 14.22
N MET A 193 -39.16 16.16 15.27
CA MET A 193 -40.58 15.75 15.31
C MET A 193 -41.42 16.62 14.37
N ARG A 194 -42.33 15.98 13.70
CA ARG A 194 -43.24 16.58 12.75
C ARG A 194 -44.49 17.10 13.50
N TRP A 195 -44.82 18.33 13.25
CA TRP A 195 -46.07 18.94 13.72
C TRP A 195 -47.10 18.95 12.60
#